data_578030c252b4058e8c7118f01f3661a9
#
_entry.id   578030c252b4058e8c7118f01f3661a9
#
_cell.length_a   1.000
_cell.length_b   1.000
_cell.length_c   1.000
_cell.angle_alpha   90.00
_cell.angle_beta   90.00
_cell.angle_gamma   90.00
#
_symmetry.space_group_name_H-M   'P 1'
#
loop_
_entity.id
_entity.type
_entity.pdbx_description
1 polymer ?
#
loop_
_entity_poly.entity_id
_entity_poly.type
_entity_poly.pdbx_seq_one_letter_code
_entity_poly.pdbx_strand_id
1 'polypeptide(L)'
;MICKTNIHKTVIEMKKNLFLPFLCLALFLVSCGSSSSKNEKEKINYDYQGACYENDFEKAHLIINKMKSEAEDFRNSNQLTEEKFWGGTDYSNQDKYANMVRSYLEGVDYVYNAETRLLLQDNSVENSKRIVFLLNEMDGEIAKYQHNAVYYDIEQQAKKISIRIRENVASLADEMGNTDLSDKIKNYYCPVKLLQR
;
A
#
# COMPACT_ATOMS: atom_id res chain seq x y z
N MET A 1 29.64 -35.11 38.44
CA MET A 1 30.91 -34.78 37.79
C MET A 1 30.55 -34.34 36.37
N ILE A 2 30.29 -33.14 36.18
CA ILE A 2 31.01 -32.06 35.49
C ILE A 2 31.29 -32.41 34.01
N CYS A 3 30.55 -31.78 33.13
CA CYS A 3 31.07 -31.19 31.90
C CYS A 3 30.18 -29.98 31.48
N LYS A 4 30.44 -28.86 32.14
CA LYS A 4 30.16 -27.51 31.58
C LYS A 4 31.49 -27.08 30.96
N THR A 5 31.49 -26.69 29.73
CA THR A 5 32.33 -25.72 29.05
C THR A 5 32.42 -26.07 27.56
N ASN A 6 31.86 -25.21 26.71
CA ASN A 6 32.38 -24.85 25.39
C ASN A 6 31.32 -24.30 24.40
N ILE A 7 30.32 -23.58 24.90
CA ILE A 7 29.35 -22.93 23.96
C ILE A 7 29.68 -21.43 23.76
N HIS A 8 30.57 -20.85 24.55
CA HIS A 8 30.80 -19.40 24.52
C HIS A 8 31.89 -18.90 23.55
N LYS A 9 32.67 -19.80 22.93
CA LYS A 9 33.76 -19.39 22.02
C LYS A 9 33.36 -19.31 20.54
N THR A 10 32.30 -19.99 20.12
CA THR A 10 31.94 -20.09 18.69
C THR A 10 31.09 -18.88 18.21
N VAL A 11 30.47 -18.14 19.11
CA VAL A 11 29.58 -16.99 18.75
C VAL A 11 30.37 -15.69 18.50
N ILE A 12 31.60 -15.57 19.02
CA ILE A 12 32.38 -14.33 18.89
C ILE A 12 33.20 -14.29 17.60
N GLU A 13 33.53 -15.41 17.01
CA GLU A 13 34.30 -15.44 15.75
C GLU A 13 33.44 -15.23 14.50
N MET A 14 32.13 -15.52 14.53
CA MET A 14 31.25 -15.29 13.38
C MET A 14 30.89 -13.82 13.14
N LYS A 15 31.11 -12.93 14.11
CA LYS A 15 30.78 -11.48 13.94
C LYS A 15 31.86 -10.66 13.25
N LYS A 16 33.06 -11.18 13.06
CA LYS A 16 34.19 -10.42 12.45
C LYS A 16 34.30 -10.56 10.94
N ASN A 17 33.65 -11.53 10.31
CA ASN A 17 33.78 -11.76 8.88
C ASN A 17 32.60 -11.25 8.03
N LEU A 18 31.56 -10.66 8.65
CA LEU A 18 30.37 -10.17 7.93
C LEU A 18 30.44 -8.66 7.56
N PHE A 19 31.48 -7.95 8.04
CA PHE A 19 31.60 -6.49 7.80
C PHE A 19 32.46 -6.10 6.59
N LEU A 20 33.19 -7.03 6.00
CA LEU A 20 34.12 -6.71 4.91
C LEU A 20 33.54 -6.67 3.50
N PRO A 21 32.48 -7.42 3.14
CA PRO A 21 31.92 -7.31 1.77
C PRO A 21 30.99 -6.12 1.55
N PHE A 22 30.50 -5.44 2.62
CA PHE A 22 29.59 -4.30 2.45
C PHE A 22 30.30 -2.96 2.16
N LEU A 23 31.61 -2.88 2.42
CA LEU A 23 32.36 -1.62 2.19
C LEU A 23 32.78 -1.44 0.73
N CYS A 24 32.79 -2.48 -0.08
CA CYS A 24 33.16 -2.39 -1.49
C CYS A 24 32.00 -2.03 -2.43
N LEU A 25 30.73 -2.11 -1.98
CA LEU A 25 29.56 -1.78 -2.82
C LEU A 25 29.22 -0.28 -2.80
N ALA A 26 29.76 0.48 -1.87
CA ALA A 26 29.44 1.91 -1.71
C ALA A 26 30.31 2.85 -2.60
N LEU A 27 31.29 2.32 -3.33
CA LEU A 27 32.23 3.15 -4.11
C LEU A 27 31.95 3.21 -5.62
N PHE A 28 30.90 2.54 -6.11
CA PHE A 28 30.58 2.54 -7.56
C PHE A 28 29.42 3.43 -8.00
N LEU A 29 28.85 4.27 -7.13
CA LEU A 29 27.73 5.13 -7.50
C LEU A 29 28.08 6.62 -7.64
N VAL A 30 29.35 6.96 -7.78
CA VAL A 30 29.77 8.34 -8.08
C VAL A 30 30.52 8.34 -9.40
N SER A 31 29.80 8.34 -10.51
CA SER A 31 30.21 8.99 -11.76
C SER A 31 29.19 8.72 -12.87
N CYS A 32 28.28 9.65 -13.08
CA CYS A 32 27.87 10.10 -14.42
C CYS A 32 27.15 11.43 -14.27
N GLY A 33 27.92 12.49 -14.38
CA GLY A 33 27.38 13.81 -14.65
C GLY A 33 26.93 13.87 -16.10
N SER A 34 25.68 14.27 -16.34
CA SER A 34 25.28 14.93 -17.55
C SER A 34 24.28 16.03 -17.21
N SER A 35 24.74 17.24 -17.45
CA SER A 35 23.96 18.48 -17.40
C SER A 35 22.78 18.40 -18.38
N SER A 36 21.55 18.53 -17.86
CA SER A 36 20.37 18.78 -18.67
C SER A 36 19.37 19.61 -17.86
N SER A 37 19.23 20.84 -18.28
CA SER A 37 18.13 21.79 -18.18
C SER A 37 17.18 21.74 -16.97
N LYS A 38 17.21 22.87 -16.23
CA LYS A 38 16.22 23.34 -15.24
C LYS A 38 14.79 23.20 -15.74
N ASN A 39 14.10 22.19 -15.27
CA ASN A 39 12.66 22.05 -15.05
C ASN A 39 12.39 20.71 -14.32
N GLU A 40 13.18 20.40 -13.31
CA GLU A 40 12.76 19.41 -12.31
C GLU A 40 11.63 20.04 -11.49
N LYS A 41 10.41 19.85 -11.94
CA LYS A 41 9.26 19.83 -11.02
C LYS A 41 9.64 18.81 -9.95
N GLU A 42 9.79 19.29 -8.73
CA GLU A 42 10.06 18.50 -7.54
C GLU A 42 9.19 17.24 -7.60
N LYS A 43 9.80 16.09 -7.89
CA LYS A 43 9.10 14.82 -7.91
C LYS A 43 8.76 14.55 -6.46
N ILE A 44 7.52 14.86 -6.07
CA ILE A 44 7.04 14.63 -4.71
C ILE A 44 7.25 13.14 -4.44
N ASN A 45 8.19 12.85 -3.56
CA ASN A 45 8.47 11.47 -3.17
C ASN A 45 7.39 11.06 -2.15
N TYR A 46 6.40 10.31 -2.63
CA TYR A 46 5.36 9.74 -1.79
C TYR A 46 5.89 8.51 -1.08
N ASP A 47 6.67 8.73 -0.02
CA ASP A 47 7.28 7.65 0.74
C ASP A 47 6.34 7.07 1.80
N TYR A 48 5.16 6.58 1.36
CA TYR A 48 4.24 5.84 2.24
C TYR A 48 4.82 4.49 2.65
N GLN A 49 5.69 3.90 1.84
CA GLN A 49 6.35 2.64 2.16
C GLN A 49 7.33 2.82 3.32
N GLY A 50 8.16 3.88 3.29
CA GLY A 50 9.05 4.22 4.39
C GLY A 50 8.29 4.47 5.69
N ALA A 51 7.18 5.21 5.64
CA ALA A 51 6.32 5.42 6.80
C ALA A 51 5.77 4.10 7.37
N CYS A 52 5.32 3.16 6.51
CA CYS A 52 4.89 1.83 6.96
C CYS A 52 6.03 1.01 7.58
N TYR A 53 7.25 1.11 7.06
CA TYR A 53 8.43 0.45 7.64
C TYR A 53 8.74 0.95 9.05
N GLU A 54 8.50 2.24 9.30
CA GLU A 54 8.64 2.86 10.62
C GLU A 54 7.43 2.63 11.52
N ASN A 55 6.39 1.93 11.06
CA ASN A 55 5.08 1.75 11.69
C ASN A 55 4.34 3.10 11.94
N ASP A 56 4.67 4.14 11.20
CA ASP A 56 4.02 5.45 11.22
C ASP A 56 2.85 5.47 10.24
N PHE A 57 1.76 4.75 10.60
CA PHE A 57 0.59 4.63 9.75
C PHE A 57 -0.20 5.94 9.63
N GLU A 58 -0.14 6.81 10.64
CA GLU A 58 -0.74 8.14 10.53
C GLU A 58 -0.11 8.93 9.37
N LYS A 59 1.23 8.96 9.32
CA LYS A 59 1.97 9.58 8.22
C LYS A 59 1.70 8.89 6.88
N ALA A 60 1.63 7.54 6.86
CA ALA A 60 1.35 6.80 5.65
C ALA A 60 -0.04 7.16 5.08
N HIS A 61 -1.08 7.23 5.92
CA HIS A 61 -2.43 7.66 5.53
C HIS A 61 -2.46 9.12 5.06
N LEU A 62 -1.73 10.03 5.71
CA LEU A 62 -1.61 11.41 5.25
C LEU A 62 -1.01 11.50 3.85
N ILE A 63 0.00 10.67 3.55
CA ILE A 63 0.63 10.64 2.23
C ILE A 63 -0.35 10.15 1.16
N ILE A 64 -1.06 9.04 1.38
CA ILE A 64 -2.03 8.54 0.39
C ILE A 64 -3.22 9.49 0.21
N ASN A 65 -3.68 10.16 1.26
CA ASN A 65 -4.72 11.19 1.17
C ASN A 65 -4.26 12.40 0.36
N LYS A 66 -2.99 12.79 0.47
CA LYS A 66 -2.39 13.82 -0.37
C LYS A 66 -2.37 13.40 -1.84
N MET A 67 -1.97 12.15 -2.15
CA MET A 67 -1.99 11.61 -3.51
C MET A 67 -3.40 11.68 -4.12
N LYS A 68 -4.43 11.32 -3.32
CA LYS A 68 -5.84 11.41 -3.72
C LYS A 68 -6.23 12.85 -4.04
N SER A 69 -5.93 13.78 -3.11
CA SER A 69 -6.25 15.20 -3.30
C SER A 69 -5.61 15.76 -4.57
N GLU A 70 -4.34 15.48 -4.81
CA GLU A 70 -3.64 15.95 -6.00
C GLU A 70 -4.22 15.39 -7.30
N ALA A 71 -4.66 14.12 -7.31
CA ALA A 71 -5.36 13.55 -8.45
C ALA A 71 -6.68 14.27 -8.73
N GLU A 72 -7.48 14.54 -7.68
CA GLU A 72 -8.75 15.24 -7.82
C GLU A 72 -8.56 16.71 -8.24
N ASP A 73 -7.57 17.40 -7.68
CA ASP A 73 -7.23 18.77 -8.05
C ASP A 73 -6.80 18.84 -9.52
N PHE A 74 -6.02 17.85 -9.96
CA PHE A 74 -5.64 17.74 -11.37
C PHE A 74 -6.86 17.53 -12.27
N ARG A 75 -7.78 16.63 -11.89
CA ARG A 75 -9.04 16.39 -12.59
C ARG A 75 -9.85 17.66 -12.73
N ASN A 76 -10.05 18.36 -11.62
CA ASN A 76 -10.85 19.58 -11.56
C ASN A 76 -10.22 20.72 -12.38
N SER A 77 -8.92 20.95 -12.22
CA SER A 77 -8.20 22.02 -12.93
C SER A 77 -8.18 21.82 -14.45
N ASN A 78 -8.20 20.57 -14.92
CA ASN A 78 -8.27 20.26 -16.35
C ASN A 78 -9.69 19.99 -16.84
N GLN A 79 -10.70 20.18 -15.97
CA GLN A 79 -12.13 19.98 -16.30
C GLN A 79 -12.39 18.60 -16.96
N LEU A 80 -11.76 17.54 -16.43
CA LEU A 80 -11.91 16.19 -16.95
C LEU A 80 -13.27 15.62 -16.53
N THR A 81 -14.32 15.94 -17.29
CA THR A 81 -15.68 15.41 -17.12
C THR A 81 -15.86 14.11 -17.89
N GLU A 82 -16.87 13.31 -17.54
CA GLU A 82 -17.17 12.05 -18.25
C GLU A 82 -17.45 12.30 -19.75
N GLU A 83 -18.13 13.38 -20.11
CA GLU A 83 -18.39 13.74 -21.49
C GLU A 83 -17.12 14.00 -22.30
N LYS A 84 -16.10 14.62 -21.68
CA LYS A 84 -14.79 14.84 -22.34
C LYS A 84 -14.00 13.56 -22.54
N PHE A 85 -14.21 12.53 -21.70
CA PHE A 85 -13.57 11.24 -21.90
C PHE A 85 -14.07 10.50 -23.14
N TRP A 86 -15.37 10.63 -23.45
CA TRP A 86 -15.97 9.93 -24.60
C TRP A 86 -15.86 10.69 -25.91
N GLY A 87 -15.61 11.98 -25.88
CA GLY A 87 -15.59 12.84 -27.09
C GLY A 87 -14.35 13.73 -27.23
N GLY A 88 -13.44 13.70 -26.29
CA GLY A 88 -12.33 14.64 -26.20
C GLY A 88 -11.04 14.18 -26.86
N THR A 89 -10.24 15.15 -27.29
CA THR A 89 -8.94 14.97 -27.92
C THR A 89 -7.76 15.07 -26.95
N ASP A 90 -8.00 15.29 -25.66
CA ASP A 90 -6.93 15.49 -24.65
C ASP A 90 -6.61 14.20 -23.88
N TYR A 91 -6.17 13.20 -24.62
CA TYR A 91 -5.76 11.92 -24.05
C TYR A 91 -4.58 12.05 -23.05
N SER A 92 -3.72 13.05 -23.22
CA SER A 92 -2.54 13.23 -22.35
C SER A 92 -2.92 13.56 -20.89
N ASN A 93 -3.90 14.45 -20.68
CA ASN A 93 -4.37 14.78 -19.35
C ASN A 93 -5.20 13.64 -18.73
N GLN A 94 -5.94 12.91 -19.56
CA GLN A 94 -6.69 11.74 -19.14
C GLN A 94 -5.75 10.64 -18.63
N ASP A 95 -4.72 10.30 -19.40
CA ASP A 95 -3.72 9.31 -19.01
C ASP A 95 -2.95 9.72 -17.75
N LYS A 96 -2.63 11.02 -17.63
CA LYS A 96 -1.97 11.53 -16.44
C LYS A 96 -2.84 11.39 -15.20
N TYR A 97 -4.13 11.76 -15.28
CA TYR A 97 -5.08 11.54 -14.19
C TYR A 97 -5.20 10.06 -13.83
N ALA A 98 -5.36 9.20 -14.83
CA ALA A 98 -5.45 7.76 -14.64
C ALA A 98 -4.21 7.20 -13.91
N ASN A 99 -3.01 7.65 -14.28
CA ASN A 99 -1.77 7.24 -13.62
C ASN A 99 -1.69 7.74 -12.17
N MET A 100 -2.16 8.96 -11.89
CA MET A 100 -2.24 9.46 -10.51
C MET A 100 -3.17 8.62 -9.66
N VAL A 101 -4.35 8.24 -10.19
CA VAL A 101 -5.31 7.38 -9.49
C VAL A 101 -4.75 5.98 -9.27
N ARG A 102 -4.08 5.39 -10.28
CA ARG A 102 -3.43 4.05 -10.12
C ARG A 102 -2.39 4.08 -9.00
N SER A 103 -1.53 5.11 -8.98
CA SER A 103 -0.53 5.27 -7.92
C SER A 103 -1.16 5.44 -6.54
N TYR A 104 -2.26 6.20 -6.44
CA TYR A 104 -3.03 6.31 -5.21
C TYR A 104 -3.60 4.95 -4.75
N LEU A 105 -4.21 4.19 -5.66
CA LEU A 105 -4.77 2.88 -5.35
C LEU A 105 -3.69 1.87 -4.93
N GLU A 106 -2.50 1.93 -5.52
CA GLU A 106 -1.34 1.15 -5.08
C GLU A 106 -0.91 1.53 -3.65
N GLY A 107 -0.94 2.82 -3.33
CA GLY A 107 -0.68 3.31 -1.97
C GLY A 107 -1.72 2.81 -0.96
N VAL A 108 -3.01 2.88 -1.30
CA VAL A 108 -4.11 2.33 -0.47
C VAL A 108 -3.88 0.86 -0.20
N ASP A 109 -3.63 0.07 -1.24
CA ASP A 109 -3.38 -1.36 -1.10
C ASP A 109 -2.22 -1.66 -0.16
N TYR A 110 -1.12 -0.94 -0.32
CA TYR A 110 0.07 -1.16 0.51
C TYR A 110 -0.15 -0.79 1.98
N VAL A 111 -0.68 0.41 2.24
CA VAL A 111 -0.83 0.96 3.60
C VAL A 111 -1.82 0.13 4.41
N TYR A 112 -3.03 -0.12 3.89
CA TYR A 112 -4.04 -0.89 4.61
C TYR A 112 -3.63 -2.36 4.83
N ASN A 113 -2.93 -2.96 3.88
CA ASN A 113 -2.39 -4.31 4.04
C ASN A 113 -1.30 -4.35 5.12
N ALA A 114 -0.39 -3.38 5.16
CA ALA A 114 0.67 -3.30 6.16
C ALA A 114 0.11 -3.08 7.58
N GLU A 115 -0.81 -2.11 7.75
CA GLU A 115 -1.41 -1.80 9.06
C GLU A 115 -2.23 -2.97 9.60
N THR A 116 -3.08 -3.59 8.77
CA THR A 116 -3.89 -4.73 9.20
C THR A 116 -3.02 -5.93 9.58
N ARG A 117 -1.92 -6.18 8.87
CA ARG A 117 -0.96 -7.24 9.23
C ARG A 117 -0.26 -6.99 10.54
N LEU A 118 0.10 -5.74 10.84
CA LEU A 118 0.70 -5.39 12.14
C LEU A 118 -0.30 -5.61 13.28
N LEU A 119 -1.54 -5.14 13.12
CA LEU A 119 -2.59 -5.31 14.13
C LEU A 119 -2.93 -6.78 14.40
N LEU A 120 -2.83 -7.65 13.39
CA LEU A 120 -3.04 -9.08 13.55
C LEU A 120 -1.99 -9.77 14.43
N GLN A 121 -0.78 -9.19 14.59
CA GLN A 121 0.26 -9.78 15.45
C GLN A 121 -0.15 -9.84 16.93
N ASP A 122 -1.08 -8.98 17.35
CA ASP A 122 -1.71 -9.04 18.66
C ASP A 122 -3.20 -9.37 18.49
N ASN A 123 -3.56 -10.61 18.87
CA ASN A 123 -4.92 -11.16 18.72
C ASN A 123 -5.89 -10.61 19.79
N SER A 124 -5.84 -9.30 20.03
CA SER A 124 -6.74 -8.63 20.96
C SER A 124 -8.09 -8.29 20.34
N VAL A 125 -9.12 -8.18 21.19
CA VAL A 125 -10.46 -7.74 20.77
C VAL A 125 -10.42 -6.32 20.20
N GLU A 126 -9.55 -5.46 20.75
CA GLU A 126 -9.41 -4.08 20.30
C GLU A 126 -8.81 -4.00 18.90
N ASN A 127 -7.73 -4.75 18.65
CA ASN A 127 -7.14 -4.83 17.32
C ASN A 127 -8.10 -5.45 16.28
N SER A 128 -8.88 -6.43 16.67
CA SER A 128 -9.92 -7.00 15.80
C SER A 128 -10.97 -5.96 15.39
N LYS A 129 -11.41 -5.11 16.34
CA LYS A 129 -12.32 -3.99 16.03
C LYS A 129 -11.66 -2.94 15.13
N ARG A 130 -10.39 -2.60 15.40
CA ARG A 130 -9.62 -1.65 14.58
C ARG A 130 -9.45 -2.16 13.16
N ILE A 131 -9.16 -3.44 12.96
CA ILE A 131 -9.05 -4.07 11.64
C ILE A 131 -10.37 -3.93 10.86
N VAL A 132 -11.52 -4.26 11.48
CA VAL A 132 -12.83 -4.11 10.82
C VAL A 132 -13.09 -2.65 10.44
N PHE A 133 -12.73 -1.71 11.32
CA PHE A 133 -12.86 -0.29 11.03
C PHE A 133 -12.01 0.13 9.83
N LEU A 134 -10.72 -0.26 9.78
CA LEU A 134 -9.81 0.02 8.67
C LEU A 134 -10.30 -0.55 7.33
N LEU A 135 -10.84 -1.76 7.33
CA LEU A 135 -11.39 -2.36 6.11
C LEU A 135 -12.60 -1.57 5.58
N ASN A 136 -13.42 -1.02 6.48
CA ASN A 136 -14.55 -0.17 6.09
C ASN A 136 -14.10 1.22 5.62
N GLU A 137 -13.09 1.80 6.26
CA GLU A 137 -12.45 3.05 5.81
C GLU A 137 -11.88 2.89 4.39
N MET A 138 -11.11 1.83 4.17
CA MET A 138 -10.55 1.52 2.86
C MET A 138 -11.64 1.43 1.78
N ASP A 139 -12.73 0.73 2.04
CA ASP A 139 -13.84 0.64 1.08
C ASP A 139 -14.45 2.01 0.79
N GLY A 140 -14.63 2.84 1.81
CA GLY A 140 -15.10 4.22 1.63
C GLY A 140 -14.15 5.05 0.77
N GLU A 141 -12.84 4.89 0.96
CA GLU A 141 -11.80 5.58 0.21
C GLU A 141 -11.81 5.23 -1.29
N ILE A 142 -12.01 3.97 -1.63
CA ILE A 142 -11.93 3.48 -3.01
C ILE A 142 -13.30 3.35 -3.71
N ALA A 143 -14.41 3.56 -2.97
CA ALA A 143 -15.77 3.33 -3.48
C ALA A 143 -16.08 4.05 -4.79
N LYS A 144 -15.65 5.32 -4.92
CA LYS A 144 -15.87 6.11 -6.13
C LYS A 144 -15.15 5.56 -7.37
N TYR A 145 -14.06 4.81 -7.17
CA TYR A 145 -13.29 4.20 -8.26
C TYR A 145 -13.84 2.82 -8.63
N GLN A 146 -14.60 2.17 -7.75
CA GLN A 146 -15.23 0.87 -8.02
C GLN A 146 -16.39 0.94 -9.02
N HIS A 147 -16.87 2.14 -9.34
CA HIS A 147 -17.97 2.40 -10.25
C HIS A 147 -17.59 3.39 -11.36
N ASN A 148 -16.31 3.52 -11.66
CA ASN A 148 -15.81 4.44 -12.67
C ASN A 148 -15.82 3.74 -14.04
N ALA A 149 -16.89 3.96 -14.80
CA ALA A 149 -17.06 3.38 -16.13
C ALA A 149 -16.06 3.91 -17.19
N VAL A 150 -15.41 5.05 -16.92
CA VAL A 150 -14.47 5.67 -17.87
C VAL A 150 -13.13 4.94 -17.93
N TYR A 151 -12.68 4.43 -16.78
CA TYR A 151 -11.43 3.67 -16.69
C TYR A 151 -11.70 2.29 -16.11
N TYR A 152 -12.03 1.38 -16.99
CA TYR A 152 -12.34 0.01 -16.61
C TYR A 152 -11.22 -0.67 -15.81
N ASP A 153 -9.96 -0.40 -16.14
CA ASP A 153 -8.80 -0.93 -15.42
C ASP A 153 -8.70 -0.38 -13.99
N ILE A 154 -9.00 0.90 -13.77
CA ILE A 154 -9.06 1.51 -12.43
C ILE A 154 -10.20 0.89 -11.61
N GLU A 155 -11.38 0.72 -12.22
CA GLU A 155 -12.50 0.06 -11.57
C GLU A 155 -12.15 -1.35 -11.14
N GLN A 156 -11.52 -2.13 -12.03
CA GLN A 156 -11.08 -3.49 -11.72
C GLN A 156 -9.98 -3.52 -10.66
N GLN A 157 -9.05 -2.57 -10.69
CA GLN A 157 -8.00 -2.45 -9.67
C GLN A 157 -8.62 -2.15 -8.29
N ALA A 158 -9.52 -1.17 -8.19
CA ALA A 158 -10.19 -0.82 -6.94
C ALA A 158 -11.00 -2.00 -6.36
N LYS A 159 -11.75 -2.73 -7.20
CA LYS A 159 -12.47 -3.93 -6.78
C LYS A 159 -11.54 -5.03 -6.27
N LYS A 160 -10.43 -5.28 -6.97
CA LYS A 160 -9.44 -6.30 -6.58
C LYS A 160 -8.74 -5.96 -5.25
N ILE A 161 -8.44 -4.70 -4.98
CA ILE A 161 -7.82 -4.27 -3.72
C ILE A 161 -8.70 -4.64 -2.54
N SER A 162 -9.99 -4.25 -2.57
CA SER A 162 -10.94 -4.57 -1.50
C SER A 162 -11.02 -6.07 -1.22
N ILE A 163 -11.19 -6.87 -2.27
CA ILE A 163 -11.31 -8.33 -2.14
C ILE A 163 -10.02 -8.91 -1.57
N ARG A 164 -8.87 -8.58 -2.17
CA ARG A 164 -7.57 -9.16 -1.81
C ARG A 164 -7.17 -8.87 -0.37
N ILE A 165 -7.33 -7.62 0.10
CA ILE A 165 -6.97 -7.26 1.47
C ILE A 165 -7.84 -8.03 2.46
N ARG A 166 -9.13 -8.13 2.20
CA ARG A 166 -10.06 -8.87 3.05
C ARG A 166 -9.75 -10.36 3.11
N GLU A 167 -9.50 -10.98 1.97
CA GLU A 167 -9.11 -12.39 1.90
C GLU A 167 -7.79 -12.65 2.64
N ASN A 168 -6.79 -11.77 2.47
CA ASN A 168 -5.52 -11.87 3.19
C ASN A 168 -5.71 -11.74 4.70
N VAL A 169 -6.49 -10.76 5.15
CA VAL A 169 -6.74 -10.53 6.59
C VAL A 169 -7.52 -11.69 7.19
N ALA A 170 -8.55 -12.20 6.49
CA ALA A 170 -9.34 -13.34 6.96
C ALA A 170 -8.48 -14.62 7.05
N SER A 171 -7.64 -14.89 6.04
CA SER A 171 -6.73 -16.05 6.06
C SER A 171 -5.72 -15.96 7.20
N LEU A 172 -5.08 -14.80 7.39
CA LEU A 172 -4.14 -14.59 8.49
C LEU A 172 -4.82 -14.68 9.86
N ALA A 173 -6.05 -14.18 10.00
CA ALA A 173 -6.82 -14.30 11.23
C ALA A 173 -7.12 -15.78 11.56
N ASP A 174 -7.47 -16.59 10.57
CA ASP A 174 -7.65 -18.05 10.74
C ASP A 174 -6.33 -18.73 11.18
N GLU A 175 -5.22 -18.42 10.52
CA GLU A 175 -3.90 -18.99 10.84
C GLU A 175 -3.48 -18.65 12.28
N MET A 176 -3.87 -17.49 12.78
CA MET A 176 -3.59 -17.04 14.14
C MET A 176 -4.65 -17.49 15.17
N GLY A 177 -5.66 -18.26 14.76
CA GLY A 177 -6.72 -18.77 15.60
C GLY A 177 -7.80 -17.75 15.97
N ASN A 178 -7.85 -16.60 15.29
CA ASN A 178 -8.90 -15.58 15.46
C ASN A 178 -10.07 -15.84 14.49
N THR A 179 -10.76 -16.96 14.72
CA THR A 179 -11.88 -17.40 13.88
C THR A 179 -13.05 -16.41 13.89
N ASP A 180 -13.31 -15.74 15.01
CA ASP A 180 -14.37 -14.73 15.13
C ASP A 180 -14.13 -13.54 14.18
N LEU A 181 -12.90 -13.08 14.05
CA LEU A 181 -12.52 -12.00 13.12
C LEU A 181 -12.65 -12.49 11.68
N SER A 182 -12.11 -13.67 11.39
CA SER A 182 -12.18 -14.27 10.06
C SER A 182 -13.63 -14.42 9.60
N ASP A 183 -14.50 -14.96 10.44
CA ASP A 183 -15.91 -15.15 10.13
C ASP A 183 -16.63 -13.80 9.92
N LYS A 184 -16.34 -12.80 10.72
CA LYS A 184 -16.88 -11.45 10.52
C LYS A 184 -16.50 -10.91 9.15
N ILE A 185 -15.23 -11.02 8.76
CA ILE A 185 -14.76 -10.52 7.47
C ILE A 185 -15.40 -11.29 6.32
N LYS A 186 -15.47 -12.62 6.39
CA LYS A 186 -16.06 -13.48 5.35
C LYS A 186 -17.57 -13.27 5.21
N ASN A 187 -18.30 -13.13 6.32
CA ASN A 187 -19.75 -13.00 6.31
C ASN A 187 -20.25 -11.60 5.93
N TYR A 188 -19.50 -10.55 6.28
CA TYR A 188 -19.88 -9.16 5.94
C TYR A 188 -19.71 -8.85 4.45
N TYR A 189 -18.80 -9.55 3.76
CA TYR A 189 -18.40 -9.29 2.39
C TYR A 189 -18.44 -10.58 1.55
N CYS A 190 -19.66 -11.09 1.32
CA CYS A 190 -19.82 -12.10 0.30
C CYS A 190 -19.68 -11.43 -1.08
N PRO A 191 -18.58 -11.66 -1.83
CA PRO A 191 -18.35 -11.02 -3.13
C PRO A 191 -19.47 -11.35 -4.16
N VAL A 192 -20.27 -12.39 -3.92
CA VAL A 192 -21.39 -12.79 -4.77
C VAL A 192 -22.52 -11.74 -4.82
N LYS A 193 -22.67 -10.89 -3.79
CA LYS A 193 -23.71 -9.84 -3.82
C LYS A 193 -23.27 -8.58 -4.60
N LEU A 194 -21.98 -8.37 -4.83
CA LEU A 194 -21.46 -7.23 -5.60
C LEU A 194 -21.41 -7.52 -7.10
N LEU A 195 -21.47 -8.79 -7.52
CA LEU A 195 -21.45 -9.21 -8.92
C LEU A 195 -22.86 -9.40 -9.53
N GLN A 196 -23.93 -9.27 -8.73
CA GLN A 196 -25.33 -9.49 -9.16
C GLN A 196 -26.16 -8.20 -9.24
N ARG A 197 -25.55 -7.02 -9.23
CA ARG A 197 -26.27 -5.75 -9.45
C ARG A 197 -25.75 -5.00 -10.65
#